data_5e4b5fa752c369a043e511178e0115df
#
_entry.id   5e4b5fa752c369a043e511178e0115df
#
_cell.length_a   1.000
_cell.length_b   1.000
_cell.length_c   1.000
_cell.angle_alpha   90.00
_cell.angle_beta   90.00
_cell.angle_gamma   90.00
#
_symmetry.space_group_name_H-M   'P 1'
#
loop_
_entity.id
_entity.type
_entity.pdbx_description
1 polymer ?
#
loop_
_entity_poly.entity_id
_entity_poly.type
_entity_poly.pdbx_seq_one_letter_code
_entity_poly.pdbx_strand_id
1 'polypeptide(L)'
;MDAFNLGDSYRDKFVITDDVVNKFADFSSDFNPIHLDLNYAKSRGYSRQVSHGVIQLSYLSKIIGMDFPGPGSIWINQTVDWLLPVLVGDTIEIVLTV
;
A
#
# COMPACT_ATOMS: atom_id res chain seq x y z
N MET A 1 18.22 10.65 14.99
CA MET A 1 17.25 11.03 13.93
C MET A 1 17.23 12.54 13.84
N ASP A 2 17.37 13.06 12.63
CA ASP A 2 17.32 14.51 12.42
C ASP A 2 15.92 15.06 12.61
N ALA A 3 15.84 16.33 12.99
CA ALA A 3 14.57 17.01 13.09
C ALA A 3 13.99 17.30 11.71
N PHE A 4 12.66 17.23 11.60
CA PHE A 4 11.91 17.56 10.40
C PHE A 4 11.10 18.84 10.64
N ASN A 5 10.91 19.63 9.59
CA ASN A 5 10.10 20.83 9.61
C ASN A 5 8.72 20.57 9.02
N LEU A 6 7.73 21.31 9.50
CA LEU A 6 6.41 21.29 8.87
C LEU A 6 6.54 21.63 7.38
N GLY A 7 5.88 20.84 6.55
CA GLY A 7 5.93 20.97 5.11
C GLY A 7 7.00 20.14 4.40
N ASP A 8 7.96 19.58 5.13
CA ASP A 8 8.91 18.63 4.55
C ASP A 8 8.13 17.43 3.97
N SER A 9 8.53 16.97 2.81
CA SER A 9 7.84 15.88 2.14
C SER A 9 8.81 14.87 1.50
N TYR A 10 8.28 13.67 1.31
CA TYR A 10 8.96 12.57 0.63
C TYR A 10 7.98 11.87 -0.30
N ARG A 11 8.44 11.43 -1.48
CA ARG A 11 7.60 10.75 -2.47
C ARG A 11 8.27 9.47 -2.93
N ASP A 12 7.46 8.44 -3.15
CA ASP A 12 7.92 7.20 -3.79
C ASP A 12 6.75 6.56 -4.56
N LYS A 13 7.10 5.74 -5.54
CA LYS A 13 6.13 5.05 -6.40
C LYS A 13 6.31 3.56 -6.31
N PHE A 14 5.20 2.84 -6.38
CA PHE A 14 5.18 1.38 -6.35
C PHE A 14 4.18 0.85 -7.36
N VAL A 15 4.56 -0.20 -8.08
CA VAL A 15 3.64 -0.91 -8.99
C VAL A 15 2.99 -2.05 -8.22
N ILE A 16 1.68 -2.11 -8.27
CA ILE A 16 0.92 -3.20 -7.65
C ILE A 16 0.81 -4.34 -8.66
N THR A 17 1.67 -5.34 -8.52
CA THR A 17 1.72 -6.50 -9.41
C THR A 17 0.92 -7.67 -8.84
N ASP A 18 0.61 -8.65 -9.71
CA ASP A 18 0.07 -9.95 -9.25
C ASP A 18 0.99 -10.60 -8.20
N ASP A 19 2.30 -10.52 -8.40
CA ASP A 19 3.28 -11.10 -7.47
C ASP A 19 3.18 -10.46 -6.09
N VAL A 20 3.04 -9.15 -6.01
CA VAL A 20 2.87 -8.43 -4.74
C VAL A 20 1.60 -8.89 -4.03
N VAL A 21 0.49 -8.96 -4.75
CA VAL A 21 -0.79 -9.38 -4.18
C VAL A 21 -0.74 -10.84 -3.71
N ASN A 22 -0.15 -11.73 -4.49
CA ASN A 22 0.00 -13.14 -4.13
C ASN A 22 0.88 -13.32 -2.90
N LYS A 23 2.00 -12.61 -2.82
CA LYS A 23 2.89 -12.66 -1.64
C LYS A 23 2.19 -12.14 -0.39
N PHE A 24 1.43 -11.07 -0.51
CA PHE A 24 0.67 -10.54 0.62
C PHE A 24 -0.42 -11.52 1.06
N ALA A 25 -1.14 -12.14 0.13
CA ALA A 25 -2.14 -13.15 0.44
C ALA A 25 -1.53 -14.34 1.19
N ASP A 26 -0.38 -14.82 0.75
CA ASP A 26 0.34 -15.92 1.40
C ASP A 26 0.78 -15.53 2.82
N PHE A 27 1.32 -14.34 2.97
CA PHE A 27 1.77 -13.84 4.27
C PHE A 27 0.61 -13.63 5.25
N SER A 28 -0.46 -12.99 4.79
CA SER A 28 -1.59 -12.57 5.65
C SER A 28 -2.65 -13.64 5.82
N SER A 29 -2.67 -14.64 4.96
CA SER A 29 -3.77 -15.62 4.81
C SER A 29 -5.09 -14.98 4.37
N ASP A 30 -5.05 -13.80 3.77
CA ASP A 30 -6.21 -13.14 3.18
C ASP A 30 -6.35 -13.56 1.71
N PHE A 31 -7.10 -14.63 1.49
CA PHE A 31 -7.35 -15.21 0.17
C PHE A 31 -8.72 -14.78 -0.38
N ASN A 32 -9.24 -13.64 0.01
CA ASN A 32 -10.50 -13.14 -0.53
C ASN A 32 -10.42 -13.11 -2.07
N PRO A 33 -11.35 -13.76 -2.77
CA PRO A 33 -11.30 -13.87 -4.24
C PRO A 33 -11.30 -12.54 -4.97
N ILE A 34 -11.75 -11.45 -4.35
CA ILE A 34 -11.65 -10.12 -4.97
C ILE A 34 -10.21 -9.73 -5.29
N HIS A 35 -9.24 -10.27 -4.54
CA HIS A 35 -7.82 -10.00 -4.71
C HIS A 35 -7.13 -10.97 -5.67
N LEU A 36 -7.65 -12.19 -5.81
CA LEU A 36 -6.91 -13.29 -6.45
C LEU A 36 -7.56 -13.80 -7.72
N ASP A 37 -8.86 -13.62 -7.88
CA ASP A 37 -9.64 -14.20 -8.98
C ASP A 37 -10.14 -13.08 -9.92
N LEU A 38 -9.56 -13.01 -11.11
CA LEU A 38 -9.94 -12.00 -12.11
C LEU A 38 -11.42 -12.12 -12.50
N ASN A 39 -11.92 -13.32 -12.68
CA ASN A 39 -13.32 -13.52 -13.06
C ASN A 39 -14.26 -13.06 -11.94
N TYR A 40 -13.91 -13.36 -10.71
CA TYR A 40 -14.67 -12.88 -9.55
C TYR A 40 -14.66 -11.35 -9.48
N ALA A 41 -13.49 -10.72 -9.63
CA ALA A 41 -13.37 -9.25 -9.61
C ALA A 41 -14.22 -8.61 -10.72
N LYS A 42 -14.17 -9.17 -11.93
CA LYS A 42 -15.00 -8.70 -13.06
C LYS A 42 -16.49 -8.86 -12.77
N SER A 43 -16.89 -9.96 -12.13
CA SER A 43 -18.30 -10.16 -11.73
C SER A 43 -18.78 -9.12 -10.72
N ARG A 44 -17.86 -8.47 -10.00
CA ARG A 44 -18.15 -7.40 -9.06
C ARG A 44 -18.00 -6.00 -9.64
N GLY A 45 -17.73 -5.90 -10.95
CA GLY A 45 -17.66 -4.61 -11.65
C GLY A 45 -16.26 -4.02 -11.76
N TYR A 46 -15.21 -4.74 -11.38
CA TYR A 46 -13.83 -4.28 -11.49
C TYR A 46 -13.17 -4.82 -12.76
N SER A 47 -12.29 -4.04 -13.36
CA SER A 47 -11.57 -4.47 -14.58
C SER A 47 -10.42 -5.44 -14.27
N ARG A 48 -9.91 -5.44 -13.07
CA ARG A 48 -8.84 -6.30 -12.58
C ARG A 48 -9.10 -6.64 -11.11
N GLN A 49 -8.26 -7.54 -10.57
CA GLN A 49 -8.28 -7.84 -9.13
C GLN A 49 -8.03 -6.56 -8.33
N VAL A 50 -8.72 -6.45 -7.21
CA VAL A 50 -8.54 -5.33 -6.27
C VAL A 50 -7.42 -5.69 -5.31
N SER A 51 -6.43 -4.81 -5.18
CA SER A 51 -5.35 -4.98 -4.21
C SER A 51 -5.89 -4.90 -2.77
N HIS A 52 -5.28 -5.68 -1.87
CA HIS A 52 -5.52 -5.48 -0.44
C HIS A 52 -5.15 -4.05 -0.06
N GLY A 53 -6.04 -3.33 0.62
CA GLY A 53 -5.76 -1.95 1.03
C GLY A 53 -4.52 -1.84 1.91
N VAL A 54 -4.29 -2.83 2.75
CA VAL A 54 -3.15 -2.86 3.67
C VAL A 54 -1.79 -2.93 2.96
N ILE A 55 -1.74 -3.35 1.70
CA ILE A 55 -0.50 -3.31 0.90
C ILE A 55 0.01 -1.87 0.80
N GLN A 56 -0.87 -0.89 0.65
CA GLN A 56 -0.48 0.53 0.61
C GLN A 56 0.17 0.95 1.95
N LEU A 57 -0.39 0.51 3.07
CA LEU A 57 0.21 0.74 4.38
C LEU A 57 1.55 0.04 4.55
N SER A 58 1.74 -1.11 3.92
CA SER A 58 3.01 -1.85 3.95
C SER A 58 4.13 -1.05 3.25
N TYR A 59 3.83 -0.45 2.11
CA TYR A 59 4.78 0.45 1.43
C TYR A 59 5.04 1.73 2.23
N LEU A 60 4.01 2.28 2.87
CA LEU A 60 4.17 3.41 3.78
C LEU A 60 5.10 3.04 4.94
N SER A 61 4.94 1.85 5.51
CA SER A 61 5.82 1.34 6.57
C SER A 61 7.27 1.28 6.11
N LYS A 62 7.52 0.81 4.88
CA LYS A 62 8.88 0.77 4.29
C LYS A 62 9.48 2.18 4.21
N ILE A 63 8.71 3.15 3.73
CA ILE A 63 9.19 4.53 3.62
C ILE A 63 9.53 5.09 5.00
N ILE A 64 8.65 4.93 5.97
CA ILE A 64 8.85 5.45 7.34
C ILE A 64 10.08 4.79 7.97
N GLY A 65 10.22 3.49 7.83
CA GLY A 65 11.29 2.74 8.49
C GLY A 65 12.66 2.87 7.83
N MET A 66 12.70 3.11 6.50
CA MET A 66 13.95 3.07 5.74
C MET A 66 14.37 4.43 5.22
N ASP A 67 13.43 5.31 4.87
CA ASP A 67 13.72 6.49 4.07
C ASP A 67 13.39 7.80 4.79
N PHE A 68 12.19 7.89 5.38
CA PHE A 68 11.66 9.17 5.88
C PHE A 68 10.66 8.93 7.02
N PRO A 69 11.03 9.09 8.29
CA PRO A 69 12.33 9.57 8.80
C PRO A 69 13.48 8.57 8.75
N GLY A 70 13.21 7.27 8.56
CA GLY A 70 14.24 6.24 8.42
C GLY A 70 14.49 5.42 9.69
N PRO A 71 15.62 4.70 9.74
CA PRO A 71 15.91 3.75 10.82
C PRO A 71 15.78 4.38 12.22
N GLY A 72 15.21 3.62 13.14
CA GLY A 72 14.91 4.08 14.50
C GLY A 72 13.49 4.61 14.69
N SER A 73 12.75 4.79 13.60
CA SER A 73 11.35 5.23 13.65
C SER A 73 10.45 4.12 14.21
N ILE A 74 9.47 4.52 15.00
CA ILE A 74 8.42 3.63 15.49
C ILE A 74 7.07 4.25 15.16
N TRP A 75 6.25 3.48 14.43
CA TRP A 75 4.89 3.86 14.09
C TRP A 75 3.97 3.54 15.26
N ILE A 76 3.39 4.54 15.87
CA ILE A 76 2.60 4.35 17.10
C ILE A 76 1.10 4.51 16.90
N ASN A 77 0.66 5.18 15.84
CA ASN A 77 -0.74 5.51 15.64
C ASN A 77 -1.00 5.94 14.20
N GLN A 78 -2.17 5.63 13.65
CA GLN A 78 -2.65 6.18 12.39
C GLN A 78 -4.17 6.11 12.28
N THR A 79 -4.73 6.94 11.41
CA THR A 79 -6.08 6.80 10.87
C THR A 79 -6.00 6.66 9.35
N VAL A 80 -6.93 5.94 8.74
CA VAL A 80 -6.91 5.65 7.31
C VAL A 80 -8.32 5.77 6.73
N ASP A 81 -8.43 6.47 5.61
CA ASP A 81 -9.63 6.48 4.77
C ASP A 81 -9.30 5.89 3.41
N TRP A 82 -10.05 4.87 3.01
CA TRP A 82 -9.94 4.23 1.69
C TRP A 82 -10.95 4.89 0.76
N LEU A 83 -10.47 5.72 -0.18
CA LEU A 83 -11.33 6.51 -1.05
C LEU A 83 -11.68 5.79 -2.35
N LEU A 84 -10.68 5.13 -2.96
CA LEU A 84 -10.84 4.40 -4.21
C LEU A 84 -10.06 3.08 -4.14
N PRO A 85 -10.57 2.03 -4.82
CA PRO A 85 -9.83 0.77 -4.90
C PRO A 85 -8.57 0.95 -5.75
N VAL A 86 -7.49 0.24 -5.37
CA VAL A 86 -6.29 0.09 -6.17
C VAL A 86 -6.35 -1.27 -6.85
N LEU A 87 -6.14 -1.31 -8.15
CA LEU A 87 -6.22 -2.53 -8.95
C LEU A 87 -4.83 -3.06 -9.26
N VAL A 88 -4.74 -4.37 -9.46
CA VAL A 88 -3.53 -4.98 -10.00
C VAL A 88 -3.15 -4.31 -11.32
N GLY A 89 -1.89 -3.93 -11.46
CA GLY A 89 -1.38 -3.17 -12.59
C GLY A 89 -1.25 -1.67 -12.34
N ASP A 90 -1.92 -1.14 -11.30
CA ASP A 90 -1.81 0.28 -10.97
C ASP A 90 -0.43 0.61 -10.41
N THR A 91 0.02 1.83 -10.70
CA THR A 91 1.15 2.46 -10.02
C THR A 91 0.60 3.42 -8.98
N ILE A 92 0.98 3.23 -7.73
CA ILE A 92 0.62 4.15 -6.65
C ILE A 92 1.78 5.08 -6.33
N GLU A 93 1.47 6.32 -6.03
CA GLU A 93 2.43 7.27 -5.47
C GLU A 93 2.08 7.53 -4.01
N ILE A 94 3.07 7.37 -3.14
CA ILE A 94 2.91 7.71 -1.72
C ILE A 94 3.66 9.01 -1.47
N VAL A 95 2.95 9.97 -0.88
CA VAL A 95 3.50 11.27 -0.51
C VAL A 95 3.36 11.42 0.99
N LEU A 96 4.48 11.59 1.68
CA LEU A 96 4.50 11.91 3.10
C LEU A 96 4.79 13.39 3.27
N THR A 97 4.00 14.04 4.10
CA THR A 97 4.23 15.44 4.46
C THR A 97 4.23 15.59 5.99
N VAL A 98 5.23 16.25 6.50
CA VAL A 98 5.35 16.55 7.94
C VAL A 98 4.44 17.72 8.32
#